data_c77dff2528298e3a18fd6966c6db4cc9
#
_entry.id   c77dff2528298e3a18fd6966c6db4cc9
#
_cell.length_a   1.000
_cell.length_b   1.000
_cell.length_c   1.000
_cell.angle_alpha   90.00
_cell.angle_beta   90.00
_cell.angle_gamma   90.00
#
_symmetry.space_group_name_H-M   'P 1'
#
loop_
_entity.id
_entity.type
_entity.pdbx_description
1 polymer ?
#
loop_
_entity_poly.entity_id
_entity_poly.type
_entity_poly.pdbx_seq_one_letter_code
_entity_poly.pdbx_strand_id
1 'polypeptide(L)'
;LRFDDSGSSDIAGGEITSLTMSLNDGWNLISGISSTIGIENIEDNWEIIIDGTLYGYNGSYVNSDNLVPGEGYWLRTNDEGEITLSGAQQSMKAVPIVPRLDQGNILKISNGIHSNTLFFGEDISEGTRASYSLPPAFPYMAFDARFTDDMKFAMDGGEIQVINTISTLNIQYEIITNAGDQKEWALTTGI
;
A
#
# COMPACT_ATOMS: atom_id res chain seq x y z
N LEU A 1 17.14 -23.61 3.45
CA LEU A 1 18.45 -23.95 4.05
C LEU A 1 18.19 -24.38 5.50
N ARG A 2 18.75 -25.52 5.89
CA ARG A 2 18.72 -26.01 7.27
C ARG A 2 20.16 -26.17 7.72
N PHE A 3 20.45 -25.64 8.87
CA PHE A 3 21.76 -25.78 9.53
C PHE A 3 21.58 -26.58 10.82
N ASP A 4 22.41 -27.56 11.04
CA ASP A 4 22.35 -28.42 12.25
C ASP A 4 23.19 -27.87 13.40
N ASP A 5 24.15 -26.98 13.08
CA ASP A 5 25.02 -26.32 14.04
C ASP A 5 25.13 -24.81 13.77
N SER A 6 25.57 -24.05 14.79
CA SER A 6 25.89 -22.64 14.62
C SER A 6 27.19 -22.47 13.84
N GLY A 7 27.18 -21.57 12.87
CA GLY A 7 28.33 -21.27 12.03
C GLY A 7 28.13 -20.00 11.25
N SER A 8 29.16 -19.52 10.57
CA SER A 8 29.09 -18.42 9.61
C SER A 8 29.62 -18.92 8.26
N SER A 9 29.02 -18.42 7.19
CA SER A 9 29.45 -18.67 5.82
C SER A 9 29.43 -17.37 5.04
N ASP A 10 30.56 -17.06 4.39
CA ASP A 10 30.63 -15.92 3.49
C ASP A 10 30.12 -16.33 2.11
N ILE A 11 29.12 -15.60 1.63
CA ILE A 11 28.58 -15.77 0.29
C ILE A 11 28.99 -14.55 -0.53
N ALA A 12 29.79 -14.78 -1.56
CA ALA A 12 30.14 -13.74 -2.51
C ALA A 12 29.05 -13.66 -3.59
N GLY A 13 28.60 -12.44 -3.89
CA GLY A 13 27.64 -12.14 -4.95
C GLY A 13 28.06 -10.90 -5.73
N GLY A 14 27.54 -10.74 -6.94
CA GLY A 14 27.66 -9.51 -7.72
C GLY A 14 26.51 -8.54 -7.37
N GLU A 15 26.80 -7.25 -7.43
CA GLU A 15 25.79 -6.21 -7.30
C GLU A 15 24.82 -6.24 -8.50
N ILE A 16 23.52 -6.18 -8.22
CA ILE A 16 22.47 -6.01 -9.23
C ILE A 16 22.19 -4.52 -9.34
N THR A 17 22.66 -3.90 -10.42
CA THR A 17 22.50 -2.45 -10.65
C THR A 17 21.33 -2.11 -11.56
N SER A 18 20.80 -3.09 -12.30
CA SER A 18 19.59 -2.95 -13.13
C SER A 18 18.86 -4.29 -13.20
N LEU A 19 17.53 -4.23 -13.21
CA LEU A 19 16.67 -5.40 -13.31
C LEU A 19 15.38 -5.03 -14.05
N THR A 20 15.12 -5.72 -15.17
CA THR A 20 13.80 -5.66 -15.83
C THR A 20 12.97 -6.83 -15.34
N MET A 21 11.72 -6.58 -14.99
CA MET A 21 10.77 -7.61 -14.56
C MET A 21 9.44 -7.46 -15.27
N SER A 22 8.83 -8.59 -15.61
CA SER A 22 7.49 -8.65 -16.18
C SER A 22 6.47 -8.71 -15.04
N LEU A 23 5.42 -7.91 -15.14
CA LEU A 23 4.32 -7.82 -14.18
C LEU A 23 3.01 -8.26 -14.85
N ASN A 24 2.10 -8.80 -14.04
CA ASN A 24 0.76 -9.13 -14.49
C ASN A 24 -0.20 -7.99 -14.08
N ASP A 25 -1.33 -7.88 -14.74
CA ASP A 25 -2.43 -7.02 -14.26
C ASP A 25 -2.80 -7.35 -12.79
N GLY A 26 -3.00 -6.32 -11.99
CA GLY A 26 -3.32 -6.43 -10.57
C GLY A 26 -2.10 -6.43 -9.65
N TRP A 27 -2.14 -7.20 -8.56
CA TRP A 27 -1.12 -7.19 -7.52
C TRP A 27 0.08 -8.08 -7.83
N ASN A 28 1.27 -7.50 -7.77
CA ASN A 28 2.56 -8.16 -7.97
C ASN A 28 3.41 -8.05 -6.71
N LEU A 29 4.03 -9.16 -6.28
CA LEU A 29 5.01 -9.14 -5.22
C LEU A 29 6.40 -8.97 -5.84
N ILE A 30 7.05 -7.86 -5.53
CA ILE A 30 8.35 -7.47 -6.09
C ILE A 30 9.38 -7.23 -4.99
N SER A 31 10.64 -7.11 -5.36
CA SER A 31 11.74 -6.69 -4.48
C SER A 31 12.61 -5.65 -5.18
N GLY A 32 13.40 -4.91 -4.40
CA GLY A 32 14.42 -3.99 -4.93
C GLY A 32 15.65 -4.72 -5.48
N ILE A 33 16.57 -3.93 -6.01
CA ILE A 33 17.93 -4.33 -6.43
C ILE A 33 18.95 -4.06 -5.33
N SER A 34 20.25 -4.08 -5.62
CA SER A 34 21.30 -3.88 -4.59
C SER A 34 21.39 -2.46 -4.02
N SER A 35 20.68 -1.50 -4.59
CA SER A 35 20.53 -0.13 -4.09
C SER A 35 19.05 0.22 -3.88
N THR A 36 18.79 1.18 -3.00
CA THR A 36 17.44 1.72 -2.82
C THR A 36 16.99 2.46 -4.05
N ILE A 37 15.79 2.16 -4.55
CA ILE A 37 15.17 2.78 -5.72
C ILE A 37 13.89 3.48 -5.29
N GLY A 38 13.79 4.79 -5.54
CA GLY A 38 12.53 5.52 -5.42
C GLY A 38 11.54 5.08 -6.49
N ILE A 39 10.26 5.02 -6.15
CA ILE A 39 9.22 4.61 -7.11
C ILE A 39 9.19 5.53 -8.35
N GLU A 40 9.54 6.78 -8.17
CA GLU A 40 9.67 7.78 -9.26
C GLU A 40 10.83 7.50 -10.23
N ASN A 41 11.77 6.62 -9.84
CA ASN A 41 12.93 6.22 -10.65
C ASN A 41 12.73 4.85 -11.31
N ILE A 42 11.57 4.25 -11.20
CA ILE A 42 11.20 3.05 -11.94
C ILE A 42 10.89 3.46 -13.39
N GLU A 43 11.53 2.79 -14.35
CA GLU A 43 11.17 2.96 -15.75
C GLU A 43 9.90 2.16 -16.05
N ASP A 44 8.80 2.88 -16.18
CA ASP A 44 7.48 2.36 -16.55
C ASP A 44 7.05 3.00 -17.87
N ASN A 45 7.53 2.44 -18.98
CA ASN A 45 7.29 2.98 -20.31
C ASN A 45 5.84 2.77 -20.79
N TRP A 46 5.08 1.93 -20.10
CA TRP A 46 3.71 1.56 -20.44
C TRP A 46 2.69 2.25 -19.53
N GLU A 47 3.16 2.99 -18.52
CA GLU A 47 2.31 3.66 -17.52
C GLU A 47 1.34 2.68 -16.83
N ILE A 48 1.83 1.46 -16.52
CA ILE A 48 1.04 0.41 -15.90
C ILE A 48 0.97 0.51 -14.38
N ILE A 49 1.92 1.19 -13.74
CA ILE A 49 1.95 1.34 -12.29
C ILE A 49 0.78 2.24 -11.84
N ILE A 50 -0.01 1.75 -10.89
CA ILE A 50 -1.03 2.55 -10.23
C ILE A 50 -0.39 3.32 -9.08
N ASP A 51 -0.44 4.64 -9.14
CA ASP A 51 0.11 5.52 -8.11
C ASP A 51 -0.45 5.21 -6.71
N GLY A 52 0.43 5.29 -5.70
CA GLY A 52 0.05 5.07 -4.30
C GLY A 52 -0.16 3.61 -3.90
N THR A 53 0.17 2.65 -4.77
CA THR A 53 -0.04 1.22 -4.52
C THR A 53 1.23 0.43 -4.23
N LEU A 54 2.36 1.09 -3.94
CA LEU A 54 3.53 0.42 -3.41
C LEU A 54 3.40 0.24 -1.90
N TYR A 55 3.36 -1.01 -1.42
CA TYR A 55 3.20 -1.34 -0.01
C TYR A 55 4.31 -2.25 0.49
N GLY A 56 4.99 -1.82 1.56
CA GLY A 56 5.78 -2.68 2.42
C GLY A 56 4.94 -3.28 3.56
N TYR A 57 5.57 -4.11 4.40
CA TYR A 57 4.94 -4.76 5.54
C TYR A 57 5.80 -4.69 6.80
N ASN A 58 5.23 -4.16 7.88
CA ASN A 58 5.86 -4.11 9.21
C ASN A 58 4.93 -4.57 10.35
N GLY A 59 4.05 -5.53 10.06
CA GLY A 59 2.96 -5.95 10.95
C GLY A 59 1.59 -5.48 10.44
N SER A 60 1.57 -4.42 9.63
CA SER A 60 0.46 -3.99 8.78
C SER A 60 1.00 -3.52 7.43
N TYR A 61 0.13 -3.32 6.44
CA TYR A 61 0.54 -2.72 5.18
C TYR A 61 0.80 -1.22 5.36
N VAL A 62 1.95 -0.76 4.86
CA VAL A 62 2.37 0.64 4.89
C VAL A 62 2.76 1.06 3.49
N ASN A 63 2.24 2.19 3.03
CA ASN A 63 2.70 2.77 1.76
C ASN A 63 4.20 3.06 1.83
N SER A 64 4.90 2.78 0.75
CA SER A 64 6.31 3.06 0.58
C SER A 64 6.53 3.86 -0.69
N ASP A 65 7.49 4.76 -0.66
CA ASP A 65 7.96 5.49 -1.85
C ASP A 65 9.27 4.89 -2.38
N ASN A 66 9.80 3.86 -1.71
CA ASN A 66 11.09 3.27 -2.05
C ASN A 66 11.06 1.75 -2.00
N LEU A 67 11.85 1.13 -2.88
CA LEU A 67 12.24 -0.27 -2.83
C LEU A 67 13.60 -0.38 -2.13
N VAL A 68 13.64 -0.91 -0.92
CA VAL A 68 14.86 -1.11 -0.15
C VAL A 68 15.44 -2.50 -0.43
N PRO A 69 16.76 -2.64 -0.60
CA PRO A 69 17.39 -3.95 -0.83
C PRO A 69 17.02 -4.98 0.25
N GLY A 70 16.64 -6.18 -0.19
CA GLY A 70 16.32 -7.29 0.71
C GLY A 70 14.91 -7.27 1.30
N GLU A 71 14.11 -6.25 1.01
CA GLU A 71 12.71 -6.17 1.39
C GLU A 71 11.77 -6.56 0.24
N GLY A 72 10.58 -7.04 0.58
CA GLY A 72 9.51 -7.36 -0.37
C GLY A 72 8.38 -6.34 -0.33
N TYR A 73 7.80 -6.08 -1.49
CA TYR A 73 6.76 -5.08 -1.67
C TYR A 73 5.65 -5.59 -2.56
N TRP A 74 4.42 -5.19 -2.26
CA TRP A 74 3.31 -5.29 -3.18
C TRP A 74 3.24 -4.04 -4.05
N LEU A 75 3.11 -4.23 -5.35
CA LEU A 75 2.88 -3.19 -6.34
C LEU A 75 1.67 -3.56 -7.20
N ARG A 76 0.75 -2.64 -7.41
CA ARG A 76 -0.40 -2.86 -8.28
C ARG A 76 -0.21 -2.20 -9.63
N THR A 77 -0.59 -2.94 -10.68
CA THR A 77 -0.60 -2.46 -12.06
C THR A 77 -2.01 -2.51 -12.63
N ASN A 78 -2.27 -1.73 -13.66
CA ASN A 78 -3.54 -1.67 -14.39
C ASN A 78 -3.56 -2.50 -15.67
N ASP A 79 -2.41 -3.08 -16.04
CA ASP A 79 -2.24 -3.98 -17.19
C ASP A 79 -1.01 -4.85 -16.97
N GLU A 80 -0.83 -5.87 -17.81
CA GLU A 80 0.42 -6.62 -17.92
C GLU A 80 1.49 -5.79 -18.63
N GLY A 81 2.75 -5.93 -18.22
CA GLY A 81 3.86 -5.23 -18.88
C GLY A 81 5.19 -5.43 -18.19
N GLU A 82 6.15 -4.60 -18.52
CA GLU A 82 7.50 -4.65 -17.99
C GLU A 82 7.89 -3.33 -17.34
N ILE A 83 8.55 -3.41 -16.20
CA ILE A 83 9.20 -2.28 -15.55
C ILE A 83 10.70 -2.55 -15.41
N THR A 84 11.51 -1.50 -15.38
CA THR A 84 12.95 -1.62 -15.13
C THR A 84 13.37 -0.80 -13.93
N LEU A 85 14.01 -1.47 -12.97
CA LEU A 85 14.70 -0.85 -11.85
C LEU A 85 16.13 -0.52 -12.27
N SER A 86 16.61 0.70 -12.02
CA SER A 86 17.98 1.11 -12.33
C SER A 86 18.56 1.95 -11.19
N GLY A 87 19.69 1.51 -10.64
CA GLY A 87 20.43 2.20 -9.59
C GLY A 87 21.16 3.47 -10.07
N ALA A 88 21.25 3.69 -11.38
CA ALA A 88 22.00 4.79 -11.97
C ALA A 88 21.18 6.07 -12.16
N GLN A 89 19.87 6.03 -11.98
CA GLN A 89 18.99 7.18 -12.22
C GLN A 89 18.53 7.81 -10.91
N GLN A 90 19.15 8.91 -10.54
CA GLN A 90 18.54 9.90 -9.65
C GLN A 90 17.80 10.92 -10.53
N SER A 91 16.64 10.57 -11.03
CA SER A 91 15.77 11.53 -11.71
C SER A 91 14.95 12.26 -10.63
N MET A 92 14.97 13.59 -10.65
CA MET A 92 14.08 14.43 -9.84
C MET A 92 12.66 14.41 -10.47
N LYS A 93 12.06 13.25 -10.60
CA LYS A 93 10.64 13.15 -10.95
C LYS A 93 9.83 13.43 -9.68
N ALA A 94 8.73 14.13 -9.79
CA ALA A 94 7.87 14.42 -8.65
C ALA A 94 7.43 13.08 -8.01
N VAL A 95 7.55 12.98 -6.69
CA VAL A 95 7.08 11.83 -5.92
C VAL A 95 5.60 11.62 -6.23
N PRO A 96 5.16 10.42 -6.63
CA PRO A 96 3.75 10.13 -6.79
C PRO A 96 3.05 10.32 -5.44
N ILE A 97 2.32 11.40 -5.31
CA ILE A 97 1.50 11.65 -4.13
C ILE A 97 0.23 10.83 -4.33
N VAL A 98 -0.09 9.94 -3.38
CA VAL A 98 -1.43 9.35 -3.32
C VAL A 98 -2.42 10.51 -3.39
N PRO A 99 -3.35 10.54 -4.36
CA PRO A 99 -4.29 11.63 -4.48
C PRO A 99 -4.96 11.87 -3.13
N ARG A 100 -4.77 13.06 -2.56
CA ARG A 100 -5.42 13.42 -1.30
C ARG A 100 -6.89 13.64 -1.60
N LEU A 101 -7.75 12.97 -0.88
CA LEU A 101 -9.17 13.26 -0.90
C LEU A 101 -9.40 14.57 -0.15
N ASP A 102 -9.59 15.66 -0.87
CA ASP A 102 -9.73 17.00 -0.28
C ASP A 102 -11.07 17.17 0.48
N GLN A 103 -12.05 16.33 0.17
CA GLN A 103 -13.40 16.37 0.74
C GLN A 103 -13.84 15.03 1.35
N GLY A 104 -12.98 14.03 1.34
CA GLY A 104 -13.25 12.73 1.92
C GLY A 104 -13.16 12.74 3.45
N ASN A 105 -14.14 12.13 4.11
CA ASN A 105 -14.07 11.90 5.54
C ASN A 105 -12.98 10.89 5.87
N ILE A 106 -12.38 11.01 7.03
CA ILE A 106 -11.26 10.20 7.48
C ILE A 106 -11.68 9.34 8.67
N LEU A 107 -11.34 8.06 8.64
CA LEU A 107 -11.47 7.13 9.74
C LEU A 107 -10.13 6.46 10.00
N LYS A 108 -9.52 6.72 11.15
CA LYS A 108 -8.28 6.09 11.57
C LYS A 108 -8.58 5.02 12.62
N ILE A 109 -8.19 3.78 12.34
CA ILE A 109 -8.32 2.64 13.23
C ILE A 109 -6.93 2.21 13.67
N SER A 110 -6.70 2.06 14.97
CA SER A 110 -5.38 1.75 15.54
C SER A 110 -5.51 0.81 16.73
N ASN A 111 -4.53 -0.06 16.91
CA ASN A 111 -4.35 -0.86 18.12
C ASN A 111 -3.26 -0.33 19.06
N GLY A 112 -2.75 0.88 18.80
CA GLY A 112 -1.68 1.51 19.57
C GLY A 112 -0.26 1.21 19.06
N ILE A 113 -0.08 0.15 18.26
CA ILE A 113 1.18 -0.20 17.59
C ILE A 113 1.08 0.08 16.10
N HIS A 114 0.02 -0.38 15.47
CA HIS A 114 -0.27 -0.21 14.05
C HIS A 114 -1.54 0.61 13.85
N SER A 115 -1.67 1.23 12.69
CA SER A 115 -2.89 1.97 12.32
C SER A 115 -3.11 1.94 10.82
N ASN A 116 -4.37 1.92 10.41
CA ASN A 116 -4.80 2.18 9.05
C ASN A 116 -5.70 3.41 9.00
N THR A 117 -5.61 4.14 7.90
CA THR A 117 -6.49 5.27 7.58
C THR A 117 -7.39 4.87 6.44
N LEU A 118 -8.68 5.01 6.64
CA LEU A 118 -9.72 4.76 5.66
C LEU A 118 -10.38 6.09 5.28
N PHE A 119 -10.88 6.19 4.07
CA PHE A 119 -11.51 7.38 3.51
C PHE A 119 -12.91 7.04 3.02
N PHE A 120 -13.86 7.97 3.16
CA PHE A 120 -15.23 7.72 2.72
C PHE A 120 -16.00 9.01 2.44
N GLY A 121 -17.06 8.88 1.66
CA GLY A 121 -18.06 9.95 1.50
C GLY A 121 -17.76 10.94 0.38
N GLU A 122 -16.79 10.71 -0.48
CA GLU A 122 -16.47 11.52 -1.64
C GLU A 122 -16.72 10.71 -2.92
N ASP A 123 -17.15 11.39 -3.98
CA ASP A 123 -17.27 10.78 -5.32
C ASP A 123 -15.95 10.99 -6.08
N ILE A 124 -15.27 9.88 -6.39
CA ILE A 124 -13.99 9.90 -7.09
C ILE A 124 -14.04 9.04 -8.35
N SER A 125 -13.19 9.37 -9.32
CA SER A 125 -13.08 8.58 -10.55
C SER A 125 -12.57 7.16 -10.26
N GLU A 126 -12.89 6.23 -11.14
CA GLU A 126 -12.46 4.84 -11.01
C GLU A 126 -10.92 4.70 -11.02
N GLY A 127 -10.23 5.50 -11.84
CA GLY A 127 -8.77 5.56 -11.84
C GLY A 127 -8.19 6.03 -10.49
N THR A 128 -8.79 7.07 -9.89
CA THR A 128 -8.41 7.54 -8.55
C THR A 128 -8.71 6.48 -7.49
N ARG A 129 -9.85 5.77 -7.60
CA ARG A 129 -10.21 4.70 -6.68
C ARG A 129 -9.19 3.58 -6.64
N ALA A 130 -8.60 3.23 -7.78
CA ALA A 130 -7.57 2.19 -7.86
C ALA A 130 -6.36 2.47 -6.97
N SER A 131 -5.98 3.75 -6.78
CA SER A 131 -4.89 4.17 -5.87
C SER A 131 -5.18 3.90 -4.38
N TYR A 132 -6.44 3.65 -4.02
CA TYR A 132 -6.86 3.33 -2.66
C TYR A 132 -7.06 1.83 -2.42
N SER A 133 -6.66 0.98 -3.35
CA SER A 133 -6.71 -0.46 -3.14
C SER A 133 -5.60 -0.93 -2.20
N LEU A 134 -5.88 -2.01 -1.48
CA LEU A 134 -4.95 -2.67 -0.57
C LEU A 134 -4.52 -4.02 -1.14
N PRO A 135 -3.29 -4.46 -0.88
CA PRO A 135 -2.89 -5.82 -1.20
C PRO A 135 -3.78 -6.85 -0.50
N PRO A 136 -3.84 -8.10 -1.01
CA PRO A 136 -4.61 -9.16 -0.39
C PRO A 136 -4.25 -9.35 1.08
N ALA A 137 -5.26 -9.45 1.96
CA ALA A 137 -5.02 -9.78 3.35
C ALA A 137 -4.54 -11.24 3.49
N PHE A 138 -3.64 -11.50 4.43
CA PHE A 138 -3.21 -12.86 4.74
C PHE A 138 -3.47 -13.20 6.22
N PRO A 139 -3.63 -14.50 6.57
CA PRO A 139 -4.21 -14.92 7.85
C PRO A 139 -3.43 -14.53 9.10
N TYR A 140 -2.16 -14.16 8.98
CA TYR A 140 -1.26 -13.91 10.12
C TYR A 140 -0.81 -12.45 10.22
N MET A 141 -1.57 -11.51 9.64
CA MET A 141 -1.31 -10.08 9.84
C MET A 141 -1.47 -9.71 11.31
N ALA A 142 -0.55 -8.89 11.83
CA ALA A 142 -0.66 -8.40 13.19
C ALA A 142 -1.80 -7.38 13.33
N PHE A 143 -2.00 -6.57 12.28
CA PHE A 143 -3.08 -5.60 12.19
C PHE A 143 -3.45 -5.31 10.73
N ASP A 144 -4.74 -5.19 10.48
CA ASP A 144 -5.29 -4.67 9.23
C ASP A 144 -6.69 -4.08 9.49
N ALA A 145 -7.01 -2.99 8.79
CA ALA A 145 -8.36 -2.44 8.74
C ALA A 145 -8.61 -1.93 7.33
N ARG A 146 -9.67 -2.44 6.70
CA ARG A 146 -10.04 -2.15 5.31
C ARG A 146 -11.54 -2.21 5.12
N PHE A 147 -12.05 -1.51 4.10
CA PHE A 147 -13.37 -1.79 3.58
C PHE A 147 -13.38 -3.14 2.83
N THR A 148 -14.55 -3.71 2.64
CA THR A 148 -14.75 -4.82 1.71
C THR A 148 -14.14 -4.51 0.34
N ASP A 149 -13.83 -5.56 -0.44
CA ASP A 149 -13.15 -5.45 -1.74
C ASP A 149 -11.70 -4.93 -1.66
N ASP A 150 -11.03 -5.13 -0.50
CA ASP A 150 -9.64 -4.74 -0.29
C ASP A 150 -9.36 -3.25 -0.55
N MET A 151 -10.19 -2.38 0.00
CA MET A 151 -10.13 -0.94 -0.24
C MET A 151 -9.86 -0.14 1.03
N LYS A 152 -9.12 0.96 0.87
CA LYS A 152 -9.04 2.05 1.87
C LYS A 152 -10.16 3.08 1.72
N PHE A 153 -10.93 3.00 0.66
CA PHE A 153 -11.93 4.00 0.29
C PHE A 153 -13.31 3.37 0.06
N ALA A 154 -14.35 4.06 0.53
CA ALA A 154 -15.75 3.74 0.24
C ALA A 154 -16.54 5.01 -0.06
N MET A 155 -17.24 5.05 -1.20
CA MET A 155 -18.00 6.24 -1.65
C MET A 155 -19.13 6.59 -0.67
N ASP A 156 -19.96 5.63 -0.31
CA ASP A 156 -21.13 5.82 0.56
C ASP A 156 -21.00 5.14 1.92
N GLY A 157 -19.76 4.87 2.37
CA GLY A 157 -19.52 4.01 3.52
C GLY A 157 -19.51 2.53 3.13
N GLY A 158 -19.32 1.64 4.11
CA GLY A 158 -19.25 0.21 3.85
C GLY A 158 -18.90 -0.58 5.09
N GLU A 159 -18.88 -1.89 4.94
CA GLU A 159 -18.42 -2.79 5.98
C GLU A 159 -16.91 -2.69 6.13
N ILE A 160 -16.45 -2.54 7.37
CA ILE A 160 -15.02 -2.50 7.70
C ILE A 160 -14.63 -3.82 8.32
N GLN A 161 -13.67 -4.48 7.68
CA GLN A 161 -13.04 -5.68 8.19
C GLN A 161 -11.80 -5.30 8.99
N VAL A 162 -11.64 -5.89 10.18
CA VAL A 162 -10.50 -5.61 11.05
C VAL A 162 -9.83 -6.92 11.46
N ILE A 163 -8.54 -7.05 11.16
CA ILE A 163 -7.66 -8.06 11.73
C ILE A 163 -6.87 -7.39 12.84
N ASN A 164 -6.94 -7.93 14.05
CA ASN A 164 -6.25 -7.35 15.21
C ASN A 164 -5.86 -8.46 16.19
N THR A 165 -4.56 -8.52 16.52
CA THR A 165 -4.02 -9.48 17.50
C THR A 165 -4.04 -8.94 18.94
N ILE A 166 -4.41 -7.67 19.13
CA ILE A 166 -4.52 -6.99 20.43
C ILE A 166 -5.98 -6.66 20.68
N SER A 167 -6.43 -6.75 21.92
CA SER A 167 -7.87 -6.65 22.27
C SER A 167 -8.48 -5.25 22.17
N THR A 168 -7.66 -4.19 22.16
CA THR A 168 -8.15 -2.80 22.18
C THR A 168 -7.96 -2.13 20.83
N LEU A 169 -9.02 -1.49 20.34
CA LEU A 169 -9.00 -0.61 19.17
C LEU A 169 -9.27 0.82 19.61
N ASN A 170 -8.52 1.75 19.05
CA ASN A 170 -8.78 3.16 19.08
C ASN A 170 -9.31 3.62 17.72
N ILE A 171 -10.44 4.28 17.69
CA ILE A 171 -11.09 4.77 16.47
C ILE A 171 -11.15 6.29 16.57
N GLN A 172 -10.55 6.96 15.59
CA GLN A 172 -10.59 8.41 15.42
C GLN A 172 -11.22 8.72 14.06
N TYR A 173 -12.01 9.76 13.99
CA TYR A 173 -12.63 10.16 12.73
C TYR A 173 -12.63 11.68 12.58
N GLU A 174 -12.61 12.11 11.33
CA GLU A 174 -12.76 13.50 10.92
C GLU A 174 -13.83 13.56 9.83
N ILE A 175 -14.87 14.33 10.07
CA ILE A 175 -15.97 14.54 9.12
C ILE A 175 -15.78 15.91 8.49
N ILE A 176 -15.61 15.92 7.18
CA ILE A 176 -15.51 17.14 6.39
C ILE A 176 -16.93 17.52 5.97
N THR A 177 -17.49 18.53 6.63
CA THR A 177 -18.82 19.06 6.28
C THR A 177 -18.67 20.16 5.24
N ASN A 178 -19.14 19.89 4.03
CA ASN A 178 -19.37 20.94 3.05
C ASN A 178 -20.70 21.64 3.31
N ALA A 179 -20.73 22.96 3.21
CA ALA A 179 -21.96 23.73 3.37
C ALA A 179 -23.02 23.31 2.32
N GLY A 180 -24.00 22.53 2.73
CA GLY A 180 -25.06 21.99 1.88
C GLY A 180 -25.23 20.47 1.94
N ASP A 181 -24.27 19.73 2.46
CA ASP A 181 -24.37 18.28 2.58
C ASP A 181 -24.96 17.88 3.93
N GLN A 182 -26.13 17.22 3.90
CA GLN A 182 -26.83 16.74 5.11
C GLN A 182 -26.64 15.23 5.33
N LYS A 183 -25.53 14.65 4.85
CA LYS A 183 -25.25 13.24 5.11
C LYS A 183 -24.88 13.04 6.59
N GLU A 184 -25.64 12.23 7.28
CA GLU A 184 -25.31 11.75 8.62
C GLU A 184 -24.53 10.42 8.50
N TRP A 185 -23.43 10.29 9.26
CA TRP A 185 -22.62 9.10 9.28
C TRP A 185 -22.71 8.43 10.65
N ALA A 186 -22.90 7.13 10.66
CA ALA A 186 -22.91 6.34 11.88
C ALA A 186 -21.96 5.16 11.77
N LEU A 187 -21.13 4.95 12.78
CA LEU A 187 -20.33 3.73 12.93
C LEU A 187 -21.11 2.77 13.83
N THR A 188 -21.42 1.59 13.31
CA THR A 188 -22.11 0.54 14.05
C THR A 188 -21.23 -0.70 14.12
N THR A 189 -21.25 -1.42 15.25
CA THR A 189 -20.64 -2.73 15.36
C THR A 189 -21.67 -3.78 14.96
N GLY A 190 -21.30 -4.64 14.00
CA GLY A 190 -22.06 -5.85 13.73
C GLY A 190 -21.97 -6.80 14.92
N ILE A 191 -23.11 -7.28 15.42
CA ILE A 191 -23.19 -8.34 16.43
C ILE A 191 -23.53 -9.64 15.71
#